data_f780b7c3397d49c7f9058e9403ca48ae
#
_entry.id   f780b7c3397d49c7f9058e9403ca48ae
#
_cell.length_a   1.000
_cell.length_b   1.000
_cell.length_c   1.000
_cell.angle_alpha   90.00
_cell.angle_beta   90.00
_cell.angle_gamma   90.00
#
_symmetry.space_group_name_H-M   'P 1'
#
loop_
_entity.id
_entity.type
_entity.pdbx_description
1 polymer ?
#
loop_
_entity_poly.entity_id
_entity_poly.type
_entity_poly.pdbx_seq_one_letter_code
_entity_poly.pdbx_strand_id
1 'polypeptide(L)'
;LKCPECGGIMHRVPEVIDCWFDSGAMPFAQHHYPFENKELFEKQFPADFISEAVDQTRGWFYSLLAESTILFNQAPYENVIVLGHVQDENGQKMSKSKGNAVDPFDALEKYGADAIRWYFYINSAPWLPNRFHGKAVQEGQRKFMGTLWNTYAFFVLYANIDNFDATKYTLDYDNLPVMDKWLLSKLNSVVKTVDDCLANYKIPESARALQEFVDEMSNWYVRRSRERFWAKGMEQDKINAYMTLYTALVTISKAAAPMIPFMTEEIYQNLVRSIDKEAIESIHLCDFPEVKEEWIDKELEDDMEELLKIVVLGRAARNTANIKNRQPIGTMYVKADKEMGEFYTDIIADELNVKEVKFASDVESFISYSFKPQLRTVGPKYGKLLNGIRKALSEINGTEAMNELRTTGLLTLDIDGNKAELSEEDLLIETAQTEGYVTEADGDISVVLDTNLTPELIEEGFIREIVSKVQTMRKEAGFEVMDKIHIYAKDNDKLLELMKNHKEEIMSEVLAEDMTLGTTDGYVKEWNINKEPVVLGVAKM
;
A
#
# COMPACT_ATOMS: atom_id res chain seq x y z
N LEU A 1 47.67 30.13 -41.62
CA LEU A 1 48.21 28.85 -42.15
C LEU A 1 48.53 28.97 -43.63
N LYS A 2 49.47 28.16 -44.11
CA LYS A 2 49.77 28.02 -45.56
C LYS A 2 49.22 26.67 -46.02
N CYS A 3 48.60 26.65 -47.19
CA CYS A 3 48.16 25.43 -47.85
C CYS A 3 49.33 24.49 -48.08
N PRO A 4 49.34 23.24 -47.68
CA PRO A 4 50.44 22.31 -47.88
C PRO A 4 50.61 21.92 -49.36
N GLU A 5 49.57 22.05 -50.17
CA GLU A 5 49.59 21.67 -51.58
C GLU A 5 50.06 22.82 -52.51
N CYS A 6 49.54 24.04 -52.29
CA CYS A 6 49.83 25.17 -53.20
C CYS A 6 50.66 26.32 -52.58
N GLY A 7 50.94 26.26 -51.25
CA GLY A 7 51.67 27.28 -50.51
C GLY A 7 50.92 28.61 -50.31
N GLY A 8 49.68 28.73 -50.78
CA GLY A 8 48.82 29.90 -50.57
C GLY A 8 48.42 30.14 -49.14
N ILE A 9 48.10 31.40 -48.79
CA ILE A 9 47.62 31.75 -47.44
C ILE A 9 46.18 31.26 -47.29
N MET A 10 45.96 30.43 -46.29
CA MET A 10 44.62 29.99 -45.91
C MET A 10 43.98 31.00 -44.92
N HIS A 11 42.76 31.38 -45.20
CA HIS A 11 41.95 32.22 -44.31
C HIS A 11 40.96 31.37 -43.56
N ARG A 12 40.72 31.73 -42.30
CA ARG A 12 39.65 31.10 -41.50
C ARG A 12 38.29 31.40 -42.17
N VAL A 13 37.49 30.36 -42.38
CA VAL A 13 36.10 30.49 -42.79
C VAL A 13 35.35 31.20 -41.65
N PRO A 14 34.60 32.30 -41.95
CA PRO A 14 33.91 33.05 -40.90
C PRO A 14 32.70 32.35 -40.31
N GLU A 15 32.13 31.35 -41.01
CA GLU A 15 30.99 30.55 -40.58
C GLU A 15 31.41 29.66 -39.42
N VAL A 16 30.46 29.46 -38.48
CA VAL A 16 30.60 28.55 -37.35
C VAL A 16 30.02 27.19 -37.75
N ILE A 17 30.71 26.11 -37.42
CA ILE A 17 30.18 24.75 -37.59
C ILE A 17 28.87 24.63 -36.84
N ASP A 18 27.92 23.88 -37.40
CA ASP A 18 26.64 23.58 -36.79
C ASP A 18 26.86 22.90 -35.43
N CYS A 19 26.22 23.43 -34.39
CA CYS A 19 26.31 22.89 -33.04
C CYS A 19 25.82 21.43 -32.91
N TRP A 20 24.97 20.99 -33.83
CA TRP A 20 24.55 19.60 -33.91
C TRP A 20 25.65 18.66 -34.39
N PHE A 21 26.57 19.13 -35.23
CA PHE A 21 27.78 18.39 -35.59
C PHE A 21 28.68 18.21 -34.37
N ASP A 22 28.96 19.28 -33.62
CA ASP A 22 29.80 19.20 -32.43
C ASP A 22 29.19 18.23 -31.38
N SER A 23 27.88 18.27 -31.19
CA SER A 23 27.19 17.36 -30.25
C SER A 23 27.12 15.92 -30.77
N GLY A 24 27.01 15.71 -32.07
CA GLY A 24 27.04 14.39 -32.71
C GLY A 24 28.41 13.73 -32.66
N ALA A 25 29.47 14.55 -32.67
CA ALA A 25 30.85 14.10 -32.56
C ALA A 25 31.26 13.67 -31.12
N MET A 26 30.46 13.96 -30.12
CA MET A 26 30.77 13.73 -28.70
C MET A 26 31.31 12.33 -28.39
N PRO A 27 30.75 11.22 -28.91
CA PRO A 27 31.20 9.88 -28.55
C PRO A 27 32.67 9.62 -28.78
N PHE A 28 33.24 10.21 -29.81
CA PHE A 28 34.66 10.05 -30.18
C PHE A 28 35.51 11.29 -29.87
N ALA A 29 34.94 12.48 -30.00
CA ALA A 29 35.67 13.73 -29.76
C ALA A 29 36.08 13.89 -28.29
N GLN A 30 35.27 13.48 -27.33
CA GLN A 30 35.59 13.53 -25.90
C GLN A 30 36.83 12.71 -25.52
N HIS A 31 37.12 11.67 -26.28
CA HIS A 31 38.28 10.81 -26.09
C HIS A 31 39.50 11.26 -26.94
N HIS A 32 39.34 12.27 -27.78
CA HIS A 32 40.33 12.68 -28.80
C HIS A 32 40.71 11.50 -29.75
N TYR A 33 39.72 10.60 -29.96
CA TYR A 33 39.89 9.46 -30.87
C TYR A 33 40.04 9.95 -32.32
N PRO A 34 40.92 9.34 -33.19
CA PRO A 34 41.71 8.14 -32.91
C PRO A 34 43.14 8.42 -32.37
N PHE A 35 43.45 9.65 -32.00
CA PHE A 35 44.81 10.07 -31.64
C PHE A 35 45.18 9.72 -30.19
N GLU A 36 44.22 9.74 -29.30
CA GLU A 36 44.37 9.42 -27.89
C GLU A 36 43.25 8.51 -27.41
N ASN A 37 43.41 7.86 -26.23
CA ASN A 37 42.38 7.11 -25.50
C ASN A 37 41.62 6.04 -26.32
N LYS A 38 42.29 5.43 -27.30
CA LYS A 38 41.68 4.47 -28.23
C LYS A 38 41.05 3.28 -27.50
N GLU A 39 41.75 2.70 -26.53
CA GLU A 39 41.26 1.56 -25.77
C GLU A 39 40.03 1.93 -24.92
N LEU A 40 39.98 3.16 -24.36
CA LEU A 40 38.84 3.65 -23.60
C LEU A 40 37.62 3.85 -24.50
N PHE A 41 37.82 4.45 -25.68
CA PHE A 41 36.75 4.59 -26.66
C PHE A 41 36.19 3.24 -27.10
N GLU A 42 37.04 2.26 -27.43
CA GLU A 42 36.61 0.95 -27.89
C GLU A 42 35.82 0.18 -26.83
N LYS A 43 36.02 0.48 -25.52
CA LYS A 43 35.25 -0.10 -24.40
C LYS A 43 33.93 0.61 -24.15
N GLN A 44 33.78 1.86 -24.53
CA GLN A 44 32.61 2.69 -24.22
C GLN A 44 31.74 3.00 -25.43
N PHE A 45 32.14 2.51 -26.62
CA PHE A 45 31.42 2.73 -27.87
C PHE A 45 30.99 1.40 -28.48
N PRO A 46 29.69 1.24 -28.81
CA PRO A 46 28.57 2.19 -28.57
C PRO A 46 28.27 2.40 -27.09
N ALA A 47 27.59 3.51 -26.75
CA ALA A 47 27.10 3.75 -25.42
C ALA A 47 26.00 2.73 -25.04
N ASP A 48 26.02 2.21 -23.83
CA ASP A 48 25.01 1.26 -23.36
C ASP A 48 23.61 1.88 -23.34
N PHE A 49 23.52 3.18 -23.00
CA PHE A 49 22.25 3.89 -22.80
C PHE A 49 22.38 5.39 -23.03
N ILE A 50 21.38 5.98 -23.70
CA ILE A 50 21.17 7.42 -23.74
C ILE A 50 19.70 7.76 -23.48
N SER A 51 19.42 8.99 -23.02
CA SER A 51 18.05 9.47 -22.81
C SER A 51 17.97 10.97 -23.00
N GLU A 52 16.99 11.40 -23.77
CA GLU A 52 16.59 12.79 -23.98
C GLU A 52 15.13 12.84 -24.46
N ALA A 53 14.59 14.05 -24.62
CA ALA A 53 13.21 14.25 -25.05
C ALA A 53 12.99 13.95 -26.54
N VAL A 54 11.72 13.79 -26.93
CA VAL A 54 11.28 13.37 -28.27
C VAL A 54 11.70 14.33 -29.39
N ASP A 55 11.94 15.60 -29.10
CA ASP A 55 12.44 16.59 -30.08
C ASP A 55 13.85 16.26 -30.57
N GLN A 56 14.63 15.49 -29.80
CA GLN A 56 15.99 15.06 -30.17
C GLN A 56 16.02 14.01 -31.28
N THR A 57 14.89 13.47 -31.70
CA THR A 57 14.77 12.68 -32.94
C THR A 57 15.10 13.48 -34.19
N ARG A 58 15.05 14.82 -34.11
CA ARG A 58 15.48 15.78 -35.14
C ARG A 58 16.61 16.70 -34.67
N GLY A 59 17.39 16.25 -33.72
CA GLY A 59 18.51 16.95 -33.11
C GLY A 59 19.63 15.98 -32.78
N TRP A 60 19.91 15.82 -31.49
CA TRP A 60 21.05 15.07 -31.00
C TRP A 60 21.04 13.58 -31.39
N PHE A 61 19.91 12.88 -31.26
CA PHE A 61 19.83 11.47 -31.66
C PHE A 61 20.15 11.28 -33.15
N TYR A 62 19.66 12.21 -33.98
CA TYR A 62 19.94 12.17 -35.43
C TYR A 62 21.40 12.43 -35.74
N SER A 63 22.02 13.48 -35.18
CA SER A 63 23.43 13.82 -35.45
C SER A 63 24.38 12.74 -34.95
N LEU A 64 24.14 12.19 -33.74
CA LEU A 64 24.87 11.02 -33.21
C LEU A 64 24.84 9.85 -34.21
N LEU A 65 23.64 9.47 -34.68
CA LEU A 65 23.47 8.35 -35.59
C LEU A 65 24.11 8.61 -36.97
N ALA A 66 23.95 9.82 -37.52
CA ALA A 66 24.49 10.18 -38.83
C ALA A 66 26.01 10.14 -38.85
N GLU A 67 26.67 10.79 -37.88
CA GLU A 67 28.13 10.84 -37.79
C GLU A 67 28.73 9.47 -37.50
N SER A 68 28.16 8.73 -36.54
CA SER A 68 28.59 7.39 -36.19
C SER A 68 28.47 6.41 -37.36
N THR A 69 27.37 6.50 -38.12
CA THR A 69 27.16 5.64 -39.29
C THR A 69 28.19 5.93 -40.37
N ILE A 70 28.50 7.23 -40.62
CA ILE A 70 29.50 7.64 -41.63
C ILE A 70 30.91 7.19 -41.23
N LEU A 71 31.28 7.34 -39.96
CA LEU A 71 32.64 7.08 -39.47
C LEU A 71 32.90 5.62 -39.13
N PHE A 72 31.91 4.94 -38.51
CA PHE A 72 32.09 3.62 -37.93
C PHE A 72 31.14 2.55 -38.50
N ASN A 73 30.20 2.94 -39.39
CA ASN A 73 29.15 2.06 -39.91
C ASN A 73 28.38 1.33 -38.82
N GLN A 74 28.15 2.01 -37.69
CA GLN A 74 27.54 1.45 -36.46
C GLN A 74 26.71 2.52 -35.76
N ALA A 75 25.64 2.10 -35.04
CA ALA A 75 24.91 2.99 -34.16
C ALA A 75 25.77 3.39 -32.94
N PRO A 76 25.66 4.61 -32.44
CA PRO A 76 26.48 5.10 -31.33
C PRO A 76 25.93 4.74 -29.95
N TYR A 77 24.78 4.09 -29.87
CA TYR A 77 24.12 3.65 -28.63
C TYR A 77 23.35 2.35 -28.86
N GLU A 78 23.22 1.55 -27.79
CA GLU A 78 22.48 0.29 -27.80
C GLU A 78 21.03 0.50 -27.37
N ASN A 79 20.82 1.31 -26.33
CA ASN A 79 19.50 1.58 -25.76
C ASN A 79 19.23 3.09 -25.72
N VAL A 80 17.99 3.48 -26.00
CA VAL A 80 17.53 4.87 -25.88
C VAL A 80 16.14 4.94 -25.28
N ILE A 81 15.99 5.76 -24.26
CA ILE A 81 14.67 6.15 -23.76
C ILE A 81 14.37 7.57 -24.23
N VAL A 82 13.33 7.67 -25.04
CA VAL A 82 12.86 8.95 -25.59
C VAL A 82 11.79 9.51 -24.66
N LEU A 83 12.12 10.57 -23.92
CA LEU A 83 11.24 11.13 -22.90
C LEU A 83 10.06 11.90 -23.52
N GLY A 84 8.87 11.69 -22.95
CA GLY A 84 7.67 12.47 -23.23
C GLY A 84 7.77 13.89 -22.66
N HIS A 85 6.96 14.81 -23.22
CA HIS A 85 6.91 16.19 -22.71
C HIS A 85 6.27 16.28 -21.33
N VAL A 86 6.81 17.16 -20.48
CA VAL A 86 6.14 17.58 -19.25
C VAL A 86 5.10 18.64 -19.60
N GLN A 87 3.86 18.40 -19.20
CA GLN A 87 2.68 19.23 -19.44
C GLN A 87 2.20 19.87 -18.12
N ASP A 88 1.41 20.91 -18.21
CA ASP A 88 0.71 21.48 -17.06
C ASP A 88 -0.38 20.53 -16.53
N GLU A 89 -1.04 20.91 -15.44
CA GLU A 89 -2.09 20.10 -14.81
C GLU A 89 -3.29 19.81 -15.74
N ASN A 90 -3.50 20.65 -16.77
CA ASN A 90 -4.56 20.49 -17.77
C ASN A 90 -4.11 19.71 -19.01
N GLY A 91 -2.88 19.22 -19.05
CA GLY A 91 -2.31 18.49 -20.18
C GLY A 91 -1.89 19.41 -21.34
N GLN A 92 -1.68 20.71 -21.08
CA GLN A 92 -1.22 21.65 -22.07
C GLN A 92 0.31 21.74 -22.06
N LYS A 93 0.92 21.92 -23.23
CA LYS A 93 2.36 22.19 -23.32
C LYS A 93 2.71 23.46 -22.53
N MET A 94 3.65 23.32 -21.61
CA MET A 94 4.17 24.46 -20.85
C MET A 94 4.91 25.44 -21.75
N SER A 95 4.67 26.72 -21.60
CA SER A 95 5.43 27.79 -22.24
C SER A 95 5.44 29.06 -21.40
N LYS A 96 6.56 29.78 -21.42
CA LYS A 96 6.67 31.08 -20.73
C LYS A 96 5.64 32.11 -21.26
N SER A 97 5.34 32.06 -22.56
CA SER A 97 4.38 32.98 -23.20
C SER A 97 2.92 32.76 -22.75
N LYS A 98 2.58 31.53 -22.32
CA LYS A 98 1.23 31.19 -21.81
C LYS A 98 1.12 31.37 -20.29
N GLY A 99 2.22 31.61 -19.58
CA GLY A 99 2.23 31.75 -18.13
C GLY A 99 1.91 30.46 -17.36
N ASN A 100 1.94 29.29 -18.02
CA ASN A 100 1.67 27.97 -17.43
C ASN A 100 2.93 27.15 -17.17
N ALA A 101 4.12 27.75 -17.31
CA ALA A 101 5.38 27.11 -16.99
C ALA A 101 5.59 27.09 -15.48
N VAL A 102 5.97 25.95 -14.94
CA VAL A 102 6.42 25.81 -13.55
C VAL A 102 7.91 26.08 -13.49
N ASP A 103 8.34 26.97 -12.58
CA ASP A 103 9.76 27.16 -12.33
C ASP A 103 10.31 25.95 -11.57
N PRO A 104 11.35 25.27 -12.08
CA PRO A 104 11.90 24.10 -11.41
C PRO A 104 12.47 24.38 -10.02
N PHE A 105 13.06 25.55 -9.81
CA PHE A 105 13.64 25.93 -8.50
C PHE A 105 12.55 26.18 -7.45
N ASP A 106 11.47 26.87 -7.84
CA ASP A 106 10.31 27.05 -6.95
C ASP A 106 9.69 25.69 -6.57
N ALA A 107 9.62 24.77 -7.53
CA ALA A 107 9.11 23.42 -7.30
C ALA A 107 10.03 22.63 -6.36
N LEU A 108 11.35 22.71 -6.57
CA LEU A 108 12.35 22.04 -5.70
C LEU A 108 12.30 22.59 -4.28
N GLU A 109 12.19 23.90 -4.10
CA GLU A 109 12.09 24.51 -2.78
C GLU A 109 10.79 24.11 -2.06
N LYS A 110 9.69 24.03 -2.80
CA LYS A 110 8.36 23.72 -2.24
C LYS A 110 8.17 22.25 -1.88
N TYR A 111 8.64 21.33 -2.71
CA TYR A 111 8.36 19.90 -2.59
C TYR A 111 9.58 19.07 -2.19
N GLY A 112 10.78 19.58 -2.42
CA GLY A 112 12.02 18.82 -2.31
C GLY A 112 12.33 17.98 -3.56
N ALA A 113 13.61 17.73 -3.78
CA ALA A 113 14.07 17.01 -4.97
C ALA A 113 13.57 15.56 -5.02
N ASP A 114 13.64 14.84 -3.90
CA ASP A 114 13.19 13.45 -3.82
C ASP A 114 11.71 13.28 -4.15
N ALA A 115 10.84 14.19 -3.68
CA ALA A 115 9.42 14.12 -3.96
C ALA A 115 9.09 14.31 -5.45
N ILE A 116 9.81 15.25 -6.11
CA ILE A 116 9.67 15.49 -7.54
C ILE A 116 10.19 14.29 -8.35
N ARG A 117 11.37 13.78 -7.99
CA ARG A 117 11.96 12.58 -8.61
C ARG A 117 11.02 11.39 -8.50
N TRP A 118 10.53 11.11 -7.28
CA TRP A 118 9.59 10.04 -7.01
C TRP A 118 8.32 10.15 -7.86
N TYR A 119 7.75 11.37 -7.93
CA TYR A 119 6.58 11.63 -8.76
C TYR A 119 6.79 11.24 -10.21
N PHE A 120 7.91 11.64 -10.82
CA PHE A 120 8.20 11.31 -12.21
C PHE A 120 8.45 9.82 -12.44
N TYR A 121 9.01 9.13 -11.47
CA TYR A 121 9.27 7.70 -11.60
C TYR A 121 8.01 6.85 -11.44
N ILE A 122 7.11 7.18 -10.52
CA ILE A 122 5.93 6.35 -10.23
C ILE A 122 4.72 6.65 -11.12
N ASN A 123 4.62 7.87 -11.66
CA ASN A 123 3.38 8.35 -12.29
C ASN A 123 3.09 7.67 -13.63
N SER A 124 4.06 7.67 -14.55
CA SER A 124 3.88 7.12 -15.90
C SER A 124 5.19 6.67 -16.51
N ALA A 125 5.10 5.85 -17.57
CA ALA A 125 6.27 5.46 -18.35
C ALA A 125 6.99 6.71 -18.91
N PRO A 126 8.34 6.73 -18.91
CA PRO A 126 9.12 7.92 -19.26
C PRO A 126 8.83 8.49 -20.66
N TRP A 127 8.44 7.64 -21.60
CA TRP A 127 8.11 8.03 -22.98
C TRP A 127 6.71 8.61 -23.18
N LEU A 128 5.87 8.56 -22.14
CA LEU A 128 4.54 9.17 -22.18
C LEU A 128 4.58 10.61 -21.69
N PRO A 129 3.71 11.49 -22.23
CA PRO A 129 3.54 12.83 -21.68
C PRO A 129 3.17 12.78 -20.21
N ASN A 130 3.88 13.54 -19.38
CA ASN A 130 3.66 13.57 -17.93
C ASN A 130 3.08 14.94 -17.52
N ARG A 131 1.94 14.93 -16.80
CA ARG A 131 1.32 16.16 -16.28
C ARG A 131 1.94 16.50 -14.93
N PHE A 132 2.54 17.68 -14.80
CA PHE A 132 3.03 18.13 -13.52
C PHE A 132 1.89 18.73 -12.69
N HIS A 133 1.61 18.09 -11.57
CA HIS A 133 0.51 18.46 -10.68
C HIS A 133 0.99 18.45 -9.22
N GLY A 134 1.11 19.65 -8.61
CA GLY A 134 1.69 19.79 -7.27
C GLY A 134 1.01 18.96 -6.17
N LYS A 135 -0.33 18.79 -6.23
CA LYS A 135 -1.05 17.93 -5.27
C LYS A 135 -0.67 16.47 -5.41
N ALA A 136 -0.43 15.99 -6.64
CA ALA A 136 -0.02 14.60 -6.88
C ALA A 136 1.43 14.37 -6.40
N VAL A 137 2.32 15.36 -6.54
CA VAL A 137 3.67 15.31 -5.94
C VAL A 137 3.58 15.16 -4.42
N GLN A 138 2.76 15.98 -3.75
CA GLN A 138 2.56 15.90 -2.30
C GLN A 138 1.93 14.57 -1.86
N GLU A 139 1.01 14.04 -2.65
CA GLU A 139 0.38 12.74 -2.36
C GLU A 139 1.39 11.60 -2.48
N GLY A 140 2.22 11.57 -3.51
CA GLY A 140 3.31 10.61 -3.68
C GLY A 140 4.32 10.71 -2.54
N GLN A 141 4.71 11.93 -2.16
CA GLN A 141 5.57 12.18 -1.01
C GLN A 141 4.97 11.61 0.28
N ARG A 142 3.70 11.87 0.55
CA ARG A 142 3.02 11.40 1.76
C ARG A 142 2.88 9.88 1.80
N LYS A 143 2.46 9.27 0.68
CA LYS A 143 2.18 7.82 0.62
C LYS A 143 3.43 6.96 0.73
N PHE A 144 4.51 7.35 0.09
CA PHE A 144 5.75 6.57 0.09
C PHE A 144 6.78 7.11 1.08
N MET A 145 7.29 8.31 0.83
CA MET A 145 8.37 8.88 1.64
C MET A 145 7.93 9.11 3.09
N GLY A 146 6.73 9.65 3.31
CA GLY A 146 6.18 9.85 4.65
C GLY A 146 5.98 8.54 5.40
N THR A 147 5.52 7.49 4.73
CA THR A 147 5.34 6.17 5.34
C THR A 147 6.69 5.52 5.68
N LEU A 148 7.66 5.56 4.77
CA LEU A 148 9.01 5.06 5.02
C LEU A 148 9.67 5.81 6.18
N TRP A 149 9.58 7.16 6.19
CA TRP A 149 10.14 7.98 7.24
C TRP A 149 9.51 7.69 8.61
N ASN A 150 8.19 7.55 8.68
CA ASN A 150 7.52 7.23 9.93
C ASN A 150 7.89 5.84 10.45
N THR A 151 8.09 4.87 9.57
CA THR A 151 8.56 3.53 9.92
C THR A 151 9.99 3.57 10.46
N TYR A 152 10.86 4.31 9.78
CA TYR A 152 12.22 4.58 10.24
C TYR A 152 12.23 5.30 11.59
N ALA A 153 11.44 6.37 11.76
CA ALA A 153 11.37 7.11 13.01
C ALA A 153 10.84 6.25 14.18
N PHE A 154 9.88 5.37 13.92
CA PHE A 154 9.43 4.37 14.88
C PHE A 154 10.60 3.47 15.33
N PHE A 155 11.33 2.91 14.37
CA PHE A 155 12.49 2.07 14.68
C PHE A 155 13.52 2.82 15.54
N VAL A 156 13.93 4.01 15.11
CA VAL A 156 14.95 4.81 15.83
C VAL A 156 14.50 5.18 17.23
N LEU A 157 13.23 5.55 17.41
CA LEU A 157 12.68 5.89 18.73
C LEU A 157 12.89 4.74 19.73
N TYR A 158 12.45 3.53 19.37
CA TYR A 158 12.53 2.38 20.27
C TYR A 158 13.96 1.83 20.37
N ALA A 159 14.73 1.83 19.29
CA ALA A 159 16.14 1.47 19.31
C ALA A 159 16.95 2.35 20.30
N ASN A 160 16.66 3.64 20.36
CA ASN A 160 17.29 4.56 21.31
C ASN A 160 16.84 4.29 22.76
N ILE A 161 15.56 4.02 22.99
CA ILE A 161 15.04 3.68 24.33
C ILE A 161 15.70 2.40 24.86
N ASP A 162 15.82 1.39 24.01
CA ASP A 162 16.36 0.08 24.38
C ASP A 162 17.90 0.00 24.24
N ASN A 163 18.57 1.05 23.76
CA ASN A 163 20.00 1.06 23.40
C ASN A 163 20.36 -0.09 22.44
N PHE A 164 19.49 -0.35 21.47
CA PHE A 164 19.68 -1.41 20.50
C PHE A 164 20.80 -1.06 19.51
N ASP A 165 21.68 -2.04 19.28
CA ASP A 165 22.80 -1.94 18.36
C ASP A 165 22.81 -3.19 17.47
N ALA A 166 22.45 -3.01 16.21
CA ALA A 166 22.31 -4.12 15.24
C ALA A 166 23.61 -4.90 15.02
N THR A 167 24.78 -4.29 15.26
CA THR A 167 26.08 -4.97 15.09
C THR A 167 26.35 -6.04 16.15
N LYS A 168 25.58 -6.04 17.24
CA LYS A 168 25.71 -7.01 18.35
C LYS A 168 24.86 -8.25 18.18
N TYR A 169 24.00 -8.30 17.16
CA TYR A 169 23.06 -9.39 16.96
C TYR A 169 23.19 -9.95 15.54
N THR A 170 22.79 -11.20 15.39
CA THR A 170 22.72 -11.88 14.08
C THR A 170 21.28 -12.29 13.82
N LEU A 171 20.78 -12.03 12.64
CA LEU A 171 19.47 -12.47 12.23
C LEU A 171 19.54 -13.97 11.90
N ASP A 172 18.80 -14.77 12.69
CA ASP A 172 18.68 -16.22 12.52
C ASP A 172 17.33 -16.54 11.85
N TYR A 173 17.33 -16.61 10.52
CA TYR A 173 16.12 -16.76 9.71
C TYR A 173 15.28 -17.98 10.10
N ASP A 174 15.93 -19.12 10.38
CA ASP A 174 15.23 -20.38 10.65
C ASP A 174 14.36 -20.32 11.90
N ASN A 175 14.79 -19.54 12.89
CA ASN A 175 14.13 -19.37 14.17
C ASN A 175 13.25 -18.11 14.27
N LEU A 176 12.98 -17.43 13.14
CA LEU A 176 12.10 -16.27 13.13
C LEU A 176 10.61 -16.66 13.22
N PRO A 177 9.78 -15.84 13.88
CA PRO A 177 8.32 -15.92 13.77
C PRO A 177 7.82 -15.77 12.33
N VAL A 178 6.63 -16.29 12.06
CA VAL A 178 6.03 -16.28 10.71
C VAL A 178 5.92 -14.87 10.12
N MET A 179 5.52 -13.88 10.93
CA MET A 179 5.44 -12.47 10.48
C MET A 179 6.79 -11.89 10.06
N ASP A 180 7.88 -12.26 10.76
CA ASP A 180 9.22 -11.82 10.40
C ASP A 180 9.68 -12.48 9.09
N LYS A 181 9.43 -13.78 8.94
CA LYS A 181 9.68 -14.52 7.69
C LYS A 181 8.90 -13.95 6.51
N TRP A 182 7.63 -13.62 6.72
CA TRP A 182 6.82 -12.98 5.69
C TRP A 182 7.42 -11.65 5.22
N LEU A 183 7.79 -10.75 6.15
CA LEU A 183 8.38 -9.46 5.76
C LEU A 183 9.68 -9.64 4.98
N LEU A 184 10.54 -10.56 5.41
CA LEU A 184 11.81 -10.83 4.73
C LEU A 184 11.63 -11.53 3.38
N SER A 185 10.63 -12.40 3.25
CA SER A 185 10.25 -13.00 1.96
C SER A 185 9.78 -11.93 0.99
N LYS A 186 8.81 -11.09 1.38
CA LYS A 186 8.32 -9.96 0.59
C LYS A 186 9.43 -8.99 0.22
N LEU A 187 10.34 -8.68 1.14
CA LEU A 187 11.51 -7.83 0.89
C LEU A 187 12.35 -8.38 -0.27
N ASN A 188 12.69 -9.67 -0.24
CA ASN A 188 13.50 -10.29 -1.28
C ASN A 188 12.76 -10.39 -2.61
N SER A 189 11.46 -10.68 -2.59
CA SER A 189 10.60 -10.67 -3.78
C SER A 189 10.53 -9.28 -4.41
N VAL A 190 10.43 -8.22 -3.59
CA VAL A 190 10.40 -6.83 -4.08
C VAL A 190 11.76 -6.40 -4.62
N VAL A 191 12.86 -6.73 -3.94
CA VAL A 191 14.23 -6.44 -4.46
C VAL A 191 14.41 -7.09 -5.83
N LYS A 192 14.04 -8.36 -5.98
CA LYS A 192 14.08 -9.07 -7.26
C LYS A 192 13.24 -8.38 -8.34
N THR A 193 12.00 -8.04 -8.00
CA THR A 193 11.09 -7.34 -8.92
C THR A 193 11.64 -5.98 -9.34
N VAL A 194 12.20 -5.22 -8.40
CA VAL A 194 12.79 -3.90 -8.69
C VAL A 194 13.99 -4.02 -9.59
N ASP A 195 14.90 -4.96 -9.31
CA ASP A 195 16.08 -5.22 -10.14
C ASP A 195 15.70 -5.63 -11.57
N ASP A 196 14.82 -6.61 -11.72
CA ASP A 196 14.29 -7.05 -13.01
C ASP A 196 13.60 -5.91 -13.79
N CYS A 197 12.81 -5.09 -13.09
CA CYS A 197 12.12 -3.95 -13.70
C CYS A 197 13.10 -2.87 -14.15
N LEU A 198 14.10 -2.53 -13.34
CA LEU A 198 15.11 -1.53 -13.69
C LEU A 198 16.00 -2.01 -14.85
N ALA A 199 16.39 -3.29 -14.86
CA ALA A 199 17.14 -3.89 -15.95
C ALA A 199 16.38 -3.83 -17.29
N ASN A 200 15.04 -3.78 -17.25
CA ASN A 200 14.17 -3.70 -18.42
C ASN A 200 13.52 -2.32 -18.62
N TYR A 201 14.03 -1.27 -17.97
CA TYR A 201 13.50 0.11 -18.04
C TYR A 201 12.03 0.26 -17.67
N LYS A 202 11.47 -0.65 -16.87
CA LYS A 202 10.10 -0.61 -16.31
C LYS A 202 10.09 0.19 -15.01
N ILE A 203 10.40 1.47 -15.10
CA ILE A 203 10.63 2.34 -13.92
C ILE A 203 9.37 2.50 -13.06
N PRO A 204 8.16 2.77 -13.62
CA PRO A 204 6.98 2.91 -12.78
C PRO A 204 6.60 1.64 -12.02
N GLU A 205 6.81 0.47 -12.63
CA GLU A 205 6.55 -0.81 -12.00
C GLU A 205 7.47 -1.04 -10.80
N SER A 206 8.77 -0.71 -10.94
CA SER A 206 9.71 -0.79 -9.83
C SER A 206 9.35 0.17 -8.68
N ALA A 207 8.95 1.40 -9.00
CA ALA A 207 8.52 2.38 -8.00
C ALA A 207 7.24 1.94 -7.27
N ARG A 208 6.27 1.34 -7.98
CA ARG A 208 5.05 0.80 -7.36
C ARG A 208 5.34 -0.37 -6.43
N ALA A 209 6.22 -1.28 -6.83
CA ALA A 209 6.63 -2.40 -5.97
C ALA A 209 7.29 -1.91 -4.66
N LEU A 210 8.16 -0.89 -4.73
CA LEU A 210 8.74 -0.26 -3.55
C LEU A 210 7.67 0.38 -2.65
N GLN A 211 6.71 1.11 -3.23
CA GLN A 211 5.65 1.76 -2.49
C GLN A 211 4.74 0.77 -1.78
N GLU A 212 4.35 -0.31 -2.45
CA GLU A 212 3.51 -1.37 -1.90
C GLU A 212 4.19 -2.06 -0.72
N PHE A 213 5.46 -2.44 -0.88
CA PHE A 213 6.24 -3.03 0.21
C PHE A 213 6.35 -2.11 1.43
N VAL A 214 6.61 -0.82 1.23
CA VAL A 214 6.70 0.15 2.33
C VAL A 214 5.36 0.31 3.05
N ASP A 215 4.24 0.27 2.31
CA ASP A 215 2.90 0.29 2.90
C ASP A 215 2.64 -0.97 3.73
N GLU A 216 2.93 -2.15 3.20
CA GLU A 216 2.78 -3.44 3.90
C GLU A 216 3.69 -3.50 5.15
N MET A 217 4.96 -3.10 5.02
CA MET A 217 5.89 -3.04 6.15
C MET A 217 5.36 -2.16 7.28
N SER A 218 4.83 -0.98 6.97
CA SER A 218 4.31 -0.02 7.96
C SER A 218 2.96 -0.46 8.54
N ASN A 219 1.99 -0.74 7.65
CA ASN A 219 0.58 -0.92 8.05
C ASN A 219 0.28 -2.34 8.53
N TRP A 220 1.14 -3.30 8.20
CA TRP A 220 0.97 -4.68 8.65
C TRP A 220 2.06 -5.10 9.61
N TYR A 221 3.31 -5.18 9.17
CA TYR A 221 4.38 -5.67 10.02
C TYR A 221 4.59 -4.82 11.28
N VAL A 222 4.87 -3.51 11.11
CA VAL A 222 5.15 -2.62 12.24
C VAL A 222 3.94 -2.49 13.15
N ARG A 223 2.75 -2.32 12.58
CA ARG A 223 1.54 -2.15 13.39
C ARG A 223 1.25 -3.38 14.25
N ARG A 224 1.40 -4.58 13.72
CA ARG A 224 1.17 -5.83 14.45
C ARG A 224 2.32 -6.21 15.39
N SER A 225 3.52 -5.74 15.11
CA SER A 225 4.70 -6.02 15.92
C SER A 225 4.93 -5.00 17.04
N ARG A 226 4.08 -3.97 17.18
CA ARG A 226 4.30 -2.86 18.15
C ARG A 226 4.52 -3.35 19.58
N GLU A 227 3.75 -4.30 20.05
CA GLU A 227 3.83 -4.85 21.39
C GLU A 227 5.20 -5.50 21.65
N ARG A 228 5.80 -6.12 20.63
CA ARG A 228 7.15 -6.69 20.71
C ARG A 228 8.19 -5.61 21.00
N PHE A 229 8.07 -4.43 20.35
CA PHE A 229 8.97 -3.28 20.60
C PHE A 229 8.69 -2.64 21.97
N TRP A 230 7.49 -2.72 22.50
CA TRP A 230 7.11 -2.18 23.82
C TRP A 230 7.43 -3.12 24.97
N ALA A 231 7.65 -4.39 24.71
CA ALA A 231 7.97 -5.38 25.72
C ALA A 231 9.17 -4.97 26.57
N LYS A 232 9.17 -5.33 27.84
CA LYS A 232 10.29 -5.04 28.75
C LYS A 232 11.44 -6.01 28.49
N GLY A 233 12.67 -5.49 28.59
CA GLY A 233 13.88 -6.30 28.38
C GLY A 233 14.22 -6.49 26.91
N MET A 234 15.22 -7.32 26.63
CA MET A 234 15.69 -7.65 25.28
C MET A 234 15.62 -9.17 25.08
N GLU A 235 14.42 -9.71 25.17
CA GLU A 235 14.15 -11.11 24.88
C GLU A 235 14.31 -11.40 23.39
N GLN A 236 14.53 -12.66 23.03
CA GLN A 236 14.83 -13.08 21.64
C GLN A 236 13.79 -12.61 20.64
N ASP A 237 12.51 -12.65 20.98
CA ASP A 237 11.44 -12.19 20.10
C ASP A 237 11.54 -10.70 19.78
N LYS A 238 11.87 -9.86 20.76
CA LYS A 238 12.12 -8.43 20.57
C LYS A 238 13.37 -8.19 19.71
N ILE A 239 14.45 -8.95 19.93
CA ILE A 239 15.67 -8.90 19.11
C ILE A 239 15.33 -9.27 17.66
N ASN A 240 14.54 -10.32 17.44
CA ASN A 240 14.09 -10.74 16.12
C ASN A 240 13.31 -9.61 15.42
N ALA A 241 12.39 -8.95 16.12
CA ALA A 241 11.63 -7.82 15.57
C ALA A 241 12.55 -6.66 15.15
N TYR A 242 13.52 -6.28 16.00
CA TYR A 242 14.50 -5.25 15.67
C TYR A 242 15.36 -5.63 14.46
N MET A 243 15.93 -6.83 14.46
CA MET A 243 16.79 -7.28 13.37
C MET A 243 16.06 -7.40 12.04
N THR A 244 14.82 -7.87 12.07
CA THR A 244 13.96 -7.97 10.88
C THR A 244 13.65 -6.57 10.31
N LEU A 245 13.20 -5.65 11.16
CA LEU A 245 12.86 -4.29 10.71
C LEU A 245 14.10 -3.50 10.29
N TYR A 246 15.25 -3.65 10.99
CA TYR A 246 16.54 -3.08 10.59
C TYR A 246 16.95 -3.56 9.20
N THR A 247 16.92 -4.87 8.97
CA THR A 247 17.25 -5.47 7.68
C THR A 247 16.35 -4.95 6.58
N ALA A 248 15.03 -4.87 6.84
CA ALA A 248 14.06 -4.35 5.87
C ALA A 248 14.31 -2.87 5.55
N LEU A 249 14.51 -2.02 6.54
CA LEU A 249 14.76 -0.58 6.35
C LEU A 249 16.04 -0.31 5.58
N VAL A 250 17.14 -0.98 5.92
CA VAL A 250 18.42 -0.79 5.22
C VAL A 250 18.34 -1.30 3.78
N THR A 251 17.77 -2.47 3.55
CA THR A 251 17.67 -3.07 2.21
C THR A 251 16.75 -2.27 1.30
N ILE A 252 15.56 -1.88 1.79
CA ILE A 252 14.63 -1.09 0.97
C ILE A 252 15.16 0.31 0.68
N SER A 253 15.92 0.90 1.61
CA SER A 253 16.58 2.18 1.39
C SER A 253 17.64 2.08 0.29
N LYS A 254 18.44 1.01 0.25
CA LYS A 254 19.40 0.76 -0.83
C LYS A 254 18.69 0.59 -2.18
N ALA A 255 17.61 -0.18 -2.23
CA ALA A 255 16.84 -0.39 -3.45
C ALA A 255 16.16 0.90 -3.97
N ALA A 256 15.74 1.79 -3.06
CA ALA A 256 15.10 3.06 -3.37
C ALA A 256 16.11 4.22 -3.61
N ALA A 257 17.38 4.06 -3.26
CA ALA A 257 18.40 5.12 -3.34
C ALA A 257 18.52 5.77 -4.73
N PRO A 258 18.43 5.04 -5.86
CA PRO A 258 18.46 5.66 -7.17
C PRO A 258 17.28 6.62 -7.43
N MET A 259 16.16 6.44 -6.75
CA MET A 259 14.93 7.23 -6.94
C MET A 259 14.81 8.41 -5.96
N ILE A 260 15.12 8.18 -4.67
CA ILE A 260 15.01 9.16 -3.58
C ILE A 260 16.35 9.28 -2.82
N PRO A 261 17.40 9.80 -3.48
CA PRO A 261 18.78 9.72 -3.00
C PRO A 261 19.03 10.42 -1.66
N PHE A 262 18.38 11.54 -1.38
CA PHE A 262 18.69 12.32 -0.17
C PHE A 262 18.09 11.69 1.08
N MET A 263 16.84 11.24 1.02
CA MET A 263 16.18 10.60 2.14
C MET A 263 16.81 9.26 2.50
N THR A 264 17.17 8.47 1.50
CA THR A 264 17.80 7.15 1.72
C THR A 264 19.21 7.29 2.29
N GLU A 265 19.95 8.32 1.87
CA GLU A 265 21.26 8.64 2.46
C GLU A 265 21.12 9.00 3.95
N GLU A 266 20.15 9.84 4.32
CA GLU A 266 19.91 10.20 5.72
C GLU A 266 19.57 8.98 6.56
N ILE A 267 18.69 8.10 6.06
CA ILE A 267 18.34 6.84 6.74
C ILE A 267 19.58 5.95 6.91
N TYR A 268 20.41 5.83 5.88
CA TYR A 268 21.63 5.01 5.91
C TYR A 268 22.66 5.55 6.90
N GLN A 269 22.91 6.86 6.91
CA GLN A 269 23.83 7.49 7.85
C GLN A 269 23.39 7.26 9.29
N ASN A 270 22.08 7.34 9.55
CA ASN A 270 21.55 7.18 10.89
C ASN A 270 21.42 5.71 11.33
N LEU A 271 21.07 4.79 10.44
CA LEU A 271 20.90 3.37 10.81
C LEU A 271 22.22 2.57 10.78
N VAL A 272 23.09 2.85 9.80
CA VAL A 272 24.29 2.05 9.54
C VAL A 272 25.53 2.77 10.06
N ARG A 273 25.83 3.96 9.55
CA ARG A 273 27.06 4.69 9.85
C ARG A 273 27.13 5.20 11.29
N SER A 274 25.99 5.38 11.95
CA SER A 274 25.95 5.79 13.36
C SER A 274 26.55 4.72 14.29
N ILE A 275 26.33 3.44 13.96
CA ILE A 275 26.75 2.29 14.78
C ILE A 275 27.99 1.57 14.24
N ASP A 276 28.26 1.66 12.95
CA ASP A 276 29.45 1.08 12.30
C ASP A 276 30.17 2.12 11.43
N LYS A 277 31.30 2.64 11.94
CA LYS A 277 32.11 3.64 11.23
C LYS A 277 32.93 3.07 10.08
N GLU A 278 33.13 1.75 10.05
CA GLU A 278 33.85 1.05 8.99
C GLU A 278 32.94 0.66 7.82
N ALA A 279 31.61 0.78 7.98
CA ALA A 279 30.66 0.58 6.87
C ALA A 279 30.95 1.57 5.72
N ILE A 280 30.49 1.25 4.51
CA ILE A 280 30.65 2.09 3.32
C ILE A 280 30.15 3.51 3.62
N GLU A 281 30.90 4.53 3.16
CA GLU A 281 30.72 5.94 3.57
C GLU A 281 29.36 6.52 3.19
N SER A 282 28.78 6.06 2.06
CA SER A 282 27.49 6.53 1.54
C SER A 282 26.69 5.37 1.00
N ILE A 283 25.36 5.44 1.12
CA ILE A 283 24.45 4.45 0.49
C ILE A 283 24.67 4.35 -1.03
N HIS A 284 25.08 5.45 -1.64
CA HIS A 284 25.32 5.55 -3.09
C HIS A 284 26.61 4.89 -3.57
N LEU A 285 27.47 4.49 -2.63
CA LEU A 285 28.66 3.68 -2.90
C LEU A 285 28.43 2.19 -2.61
N CYS A 286 27.27 1.84 -2.04
CA CYS A 286 26.88 0.46 -1.82
C CYS A 286 26.44 -0.19 -3.13
N ASP A 287 26.65 -1.49 -3.22
CA ASP A 287 26.02 -2.30 -4.27
C ASP A 287 24.48 -2.33 -4.09
N PHE A 288 23.79 -2.55 -5.21
CA PHE A 288 22.34 -2.82 -5.17
C PHE A 288 22.09 -4.09 -4.33
N PRO A 289 20.98 -4.16 -3.56
CA PRO A 289 20.74 -5.30 -2.67
C PRO A 289 20.71 -6.63 -3.42
N GLU A 290 21.44 -7.61 -2.90
CA GLU A 290 21.38 -8.98 -3.41
C GLU A 290 20.13 -9.69 -2.89
N VAL A 291 19.49 -10.47 -3.76
CA VAL A 291 18.32 -11.29 -3.43
C VAL A 291 18.76 -12.56 -2.73
N LYS A 292 18.20 -12.85 -1.57
CA LYS A 292 18.33 -14.13 -0.87
C LYS A 292 17.16 -15.02 -1.28
N GLU A 293 17.35 -15.77 -2.36
CA GLU A 293 16.31 -16.65 -2.93
C GLU A 293 15.78 -17.67 -1.92
N GLU A 294 16.63 -18.14 -0.99
CA GLU A 294 16.26 -19.06 0.08
C GLU A 294 15.31 -18.48 1.12
N TRP A 295 15.13 -17.16 1.15
CA TRP A 295 14.18 -16.49 2.04
C TRP A 295 12.83 -16.23 1.37
N ILE A 296 12.71 -16.45 0.06
CA ILE A 296 11.47 -16.26 -0.67
C ILE A 296 10.56 -17.48 -0.46
N ASP A 297 9.47 -17.26 0.26
CA ASP A 297 8.40 -18.22 0.49
C ASP A 297 7.11 -17.73 -0.17
N LYS A 298 6.88 -18.20 -1.40
CA LYS A 298 5.73 -17.77 -2.21
C LYS A 298 4.40 -18.21 -1.62
N GLU A 299 4.34 -19.38 -0.99
CA GLU A 299 3.12 -19.85 -0.34
C GLU A 299 2.73 -18.92 0.82
N LEU A 300 3.70 -18.54 1.65
CA LEU A 300 3.49 -17.58 2.74
C LEU A 300 3.08 -16.20 2.22
N GLU A 301 3.70 -15.72 1.13
CA GLU A 301 3.32 -14.43 0.53
C GLU A 301 1.89 -14.46 -0.01
N ASP A 302 1.51 -15.53 -0.73
CA ASP A 302 0.18 -15.70 -1.31
C ASP A 302 -0.90 -15.84 -0.23
N ASP A 303 -0.64 -16.59 0.83
CA ASP A 303 -1.53 -16.71 1.98
C ASP A 303 -1.77 -15.38 2.68
N MET A 304 -0.71 -14.61 2.88
CA MET A 304 -0.85 -13.28 3.47
C MET A 304 -1.59 -12.32 2.53
N GLU A 305 -1.40 -12.38 1.23
CA GLU A 305 -2.15 -11.56 0.25
C GLU A 305 -3.64 -11.90 0.29
N GLU A 306 -3.99 -13.19 0.36
CA GLU A 306 -5.38 -13.64 0.50
C GLU A 306 -5.99 -13.18 1.82
N LEU A 307 -5.25 -13.29 2.93
CA LEU A 307 -5.64 -12.74 4.24
C LEU A 307 -5.93 -11.24 4.14
N LEU A 308 -5.07 -10.47 3.48
CA LEU A 308 -5.25 -9.03 3.30
C LEU A 308 -6.54 -8.71 2.55
N LYS A 309 -6.87 -9.47 1.50
CA LYS A 309 -8.13 -9.35 0.75
C LYS A 309 -9.33 -9.65 1.65
N ILE A 310 -9.28 -10.72 2.44
CA ILE A 310 -10.33 -11.07 3.42
C ILE A 310 -10.55 -9.93 4.41
N VAL A 311 -9.48 -9.35 4.95
CA VAL A 311 -9.59 -8.22 5.89
C VAL A 311 -10.19 -6.97 5.24
N VAL A 312 -9.86 -6.68 3.98
CA VAL A 312 -10.46 -5.57 3.23
C VAL A 312 -11.96 -5.78 3.04
N LEU A 313 -12.37 -6.99 2.62
CA LEU A 313 -13.78 -7.36 2.48
C LEU A 313 -14.52 -7.32 3.82
N GLY A 314 -13.92 -7.82 4.89
CA GLY A 314 -14.49 -7.76 6.24
C GLY A 314 -14.71 -6.31 6.74
N ARG A 315 -13.78 -5.39 6.41
CA ARG A 315 -13.97 -3.96 6.70
C ARG A 315 -15.09 -3.34 5.84
N ALA A 316 -15.20 -3.73 4.58
CA ALA A 316 -16.29 -3.32 3.72
C ALA A 316 -17.64 -3.81 4.29
N ALA A 317 -17.73 -5.08 4.70
CA ALA A 317 -18.93 -5.65 5.33
C ALA A 317 -19.31 -4.92 6.62
N ARG A 318 -18.35 -4.55 7.47
CA ARG A 318 -18.61 -3.72 8.65
C ARG A 318 -19.18 -2.35 8.31
N ASN A 319 -18.64 -1.70 7.26
CA ASN A 319 -19.14 -0.42 6.78
C ASN A 319 -20.57 -0.54 6.24
N THR A 320 -20.86 -1.57 5.46
CA THR A 320 -22.20 -1.88 4.95
C THR A 320 -23.19 -2.14 6.08
N ALA A 321 -22.75 -2.88 7.12
CA ALA A 321 -23.54 -3.12 8.34
C ALA A 321 -23.65 -1.89 9.26
N ASN A 322 -22.90 -0.82 8.98
CA ASN A 322 -22.77 0.36 9.85
C ASN A 322 -22.33 0.00 11.29
N ILE A 323 -21.47 -1.01 11.42
CA ILE A 323 -20.90 -1.44 12.70
C ILE A 323 -19.48 -0.88 12.84
N LYS A 324 -19.24 -0.12 13.91
CA LYS A 324 -17.92 0.47 14.20
C LYS A 324 -16.86 -0.63 14.41
N ASN A 325 -15.62 -0.36 14.02
CA ASN A 325 -14.52 -1.33 14.17
C ASN A 325 -14.27 -1.77 15.62
N ARG A 326 -14.57 -0.92 16.61
CA ARG A 326 -14.43 -1.26 18.04
C ARG A 326 -15.56 -2.10 18.60
N GLN A 327 -16.68 -2.23 17.88
CA GLN A 327 -17.75 -3.12 18.27
C GLN A 327 -17.36 -4.56 17.90
N PRO A 328 -17.15 -5.45 18.87
CA PRO A 328 -16.89 -6.86 18.57
C PRO A 328 -18.07 -7.51 17.85
N ILE A 329 -17.77 -8.43 16.97
CA ILE A 329 -18.74 -9.29 16.27
C ILE A 329 -18.48 -10.73 16.70
N GLY A 330 -19.54 -11.54 16.81
CA GLY A 330 -19.42 -12.93 17.24
C GLY A 330 -18.67 -13.78 16.22
N THR A 331 -19.23 -13.92 15.02
CA THR A 331 -18.70 -14.83 14.00
C THR A 331 -18.60 -14.14 12.65
N MET A 332 -17.53 -14.46 11.93
CA MET A 332 -17.37 -14.16 10.51
C MET A 332 -17.17 -15.48 9.74
N TYR A 333 -17.90 -15.65 8.66
CA TYR A 333 -17.71 -16.76 7.74
C TYR A 333 -16.91 -16.29 6.53
N VAL A 334 -15.98 -17.12 6.07
CA VAL A 334 -15.11 -16.86 4.92
C VAL A 334 -15.26 -18.00 3.93
N LYS A 335 -15.53 -17.69 2.68
CA LYS A 335 -15.36 -18.60 1.56
C LYS A 335 -14.13 -18.15 0.80
N ALA A 336 -13.16 -19.04 0.65
CA ALA A 336 -11.92 -18.85 -0.08
C ALA A 336 -11.50 -20.18 -0.70
N ASP A 337 -10.47 -20.17 -1.56
CA ASP A 337 -10.02 -21.38 -2.25
C ASP A 337 -9.49 -22.46 -1.29
N LYS A 338 -8.89 -22.03 -0.19
CA LYS A 338 -8.40 -22.92 0.86
C LYS A 338 -8.74 -22.41 2.25
N GLU A 339 -8.82 -23.33 3.20
CA GLU A 339 -8.93 -23.00 4.61
C GLU A 339 -7.56 -22.58 5.15
N MET A 340 -7.50 -21.46 5.84
CA MET A 340 -6.27 -20.94 6.43
C MET A 340 -6.05 -21.48 7.84
N GLY A 341 -4.77 -21.68 8.20
CA GLY A 341 -4.40 -22.11 9.56
C GLY A 341 -4.65 -21.06 10.64
N GLU A 342 -4.55 -21.49 11.90
CA GLU A 342 -4.85 -20.68 13.10
C GLU A 342 -4.10 -19.33 13.11
N PHE A 343 -2.84 -19.31 12.70
CA PHE A 343 -2.05 -18.08 12.59
C PHE A 343 -2.76 -16.98 11.76
N TYR A 344 -3.34 -17.35 10.63
CA TYR A 344 -4.02 -16.40 9.73
C TYR A 344 -5.40 -16.02 10.25
N THR A 345 -6.15 -17.01 10.79
CA THR A 345 -7.47 -16.73 11.35
C THR A 345 -7.41 -15.81 12.56
N ASP A 346 -6.38 -15.93 13.39
CA ASP A 346 -6.14 -15.02 14.51
C ASP A 346 -5.88 -13.59 14.04
N ILE A 347 -5.08 -13.42 12.98
CA ILE A 347 -4.85 -12.10 12.39
C ILE A 347 -6.15 -11.51 11.87
N ILE A 348 -6.97 -12.28 11.14
CA ILE A 348 -8.25 -11.82 10.61
C ILE A 348 -9.19 -11.43 11.78
N ALA A 349 -9.27 -12.25 12.82
CA ALA A 349 -10.09 -12.01 13.98
C ALA A 349 -9.72 -10.70 14.69
N ASP A 350 -8.44 -10.48 14.93
CA ASP A 350 -7.92 -9.24 15.54
C ASP A 350 -8.20 -8.00 14.69
N GLU A 351 -7.89 -8.07 13.38
CA GLU A 351 -8.04 -6.95 12.45
C GLU A 351 -9.49 -6.50 12.28
N LEU A 352 -10.39 -7.45 12.35
CA LEU A 352 -11.82 -7.23 12.17
C LEU A 352 -12.60 -7.19 13.49
N ASN A 353 -11.92 -7.38 14.63
CA ASN A 353 -12.55 -7.47 15.94
C ASN A 353 -13.73 -8.44 15.93
N VAL A 354 -13.44 -9.68 15.53
CA VAL A 354 -14.39 -10.81 15.45
C VAL A 354 -13.91 -11.88 16.41
N LYS A 355 -14.82 -12.52 17.15
CA LYS A 355 -14.46 -13.56 18.13
C LYS A 355 -14.07 -14.88 17.48
N GLU A 356 -14.69 -15.20 16.34
CA GLU A 356 -14.48 -16.45 15.64
C GLU A 356 -14.53 -16.26 14.12
N VAL A 357 -13.55 -16.81 13.41
CA VAL A 357 -13.51 -16.86 11.95
C VAL A 357 -13.71 -18.31 11.52
N LYS A 358 -14.72 -18.55 10.68
CA LYS A 358 -15.07 -19.89 10.16
C LYS A 358 -14.93 -19.92 8.65
N PHE A 359 -14.14 -20.85 8.14
CA PHE A 359 -14.15 -21.14 6.72
C PHE A 359 -15.36 -22.02 6.37
N ALA A 360 -16.08 -21.63 5.31
CA ALA A 360 -17.26 -22.31 4.85
C ALA A 360 -17.12 -22.62 3.35
N SER A 361 -17.44 -23.84 2.97
CA SER A 361 -17.44 -24.25 1.56
C SER A 361 -18.49 -23.52 0.72
N ASP A 362 -19.55 -23.03 1.38
CA ASP A 362 -20.65 -22.31 0.77
C ASP A 362 -21.19 -21.22 1.68
N VAL A 363 -21.39 -20.04 1.13
CA VAL A 363 -22.00 -18.88 1.79
C VAL A 363 -23.39 -18.57 1.26
N GLU A 364 -23.95 -19.42 0.39
CA GLU A 364 -25.26 -19.20 -0.22
C GLU A 364 -26.41 -19.22 0.81
N SER A 365 -26.24 -19.92 1.93
CA SER A 365 -27.21 -19.92 3.04
C SER A 365 -27.41 -18.54 3.67
N PHE A 366 -26.49 -17.60 3.46
CA PHE A 366 -26.56 -16.22 3.96
C PHE A 366 -27.09 -15.22 2.92
N ILE A 367 -27.45 -15.71 1.72
CA ILE A 367 -28.00 -14.92 0.64
C ILE A 367 -29.46 -15.37 0.44
N SER A 368 -30.38 -14.43 0.48
CA SER A 368 -31.76 -14.67 0.11
C SER A 368 -31.97 -14.26 -1.35
N TYR A 369 -32.71 -15.08 -2.06
CA TYR A 369 -33.10 -14.82 -3.47
C TYR A 369 -34.55 -14.40 -3.51
N SER A 370 -34.86 -13.38 -4.30
CA SER A 370 -36.21 -13.02 -4.66
C SER A 370 -36.37 -13.00 -6.17
N PHE A 371 -37.50 -13.44 -6.62
CA PHE A 371 -37.79 -13.62 -8.04
C PHE A 371 -38.92 -12.74 -8.49
N LYS A 372 -38.77 -12.11 -9.65
CA LYS A 372 -39.83 -11.41 -10.34
C LYS A 372 -39.90 -11.93 -11.78
N PRO A 373 -41.10 -12.07 -12.38
CA PRO A 373 -41.18 -12.52 -13.77
C PRO A 373 -40.63 -11.44 -14.72
N GLN A 374 -39.80 -11.86 -15.67
CA GLN A 374 -39.39 -11.01 -16.78
C GLN A 374 -40.56 -10.89 -17.76
N LEU A 375 -41.25 -9.75 -17.74
CA LEU A 375 -42.50 -9.56 -18.48
C LEU A 375 -42.36 -9.75 -19.98
N ARG A 376 -41.18 -9.48 -20.50
CA ARG A 376 -40.90 -9.60 -21.95
C ARG A 376 -40.92 -11.05 -22.44
N THR A 377 -40.50 -11.98 -21.62
CA THR A 377 -40.42 -13.41 -21.94
C THR A 377 -41.62 -14.19 -21.41
N VAL A 378 -42.02 -13.93 -20.15
CA VAL A 378 -43.15 -14.63 -19.49
C VAL A 378 -44.51 -14.20 -20.03
N GLY A 379 -44.68 -12.94 -20.42
CA GLY A 379 -45.93 -12.42 -20.94
C GLY A 379 -46.44 -13.19 -22.16
N PRO A 380 -45.64 -13.40 -23.22
CA PRO A 380 -46.03 -14.20 -24.38
C PRO A 380 -46.29 -15.69 -24.07
N LYS A 381 -45.52 -16.27 -23.11
CA LYS A 381 -45.64 -17.70 -22.75
C LYS A 381 -46.84 -17.98 -21.85
N TYR A 382 -47.06 -17.13 -20.83
CA TYR A 382 -47.98 -17.39 -19.72
C TYR A 382 -48.88 -16.19 -19.36
N GLY A 383 -49.27 -15.35 -20.32
CA GLY A 383 -49.98 -14.08 -20.08
C GLY A 383 -51.23 -14.20 -19.19
N LYS A 384 -52.01 -15.28 -19.32
CA LYS A 384 -53.22 -15.54 -18.49
C LYS A 384 -52.86 -15.91 -17.04
N LEU A 385 -51.68 -16.49 -16.84
CA LEU A 385 -51.18 -16.96 -15.52
C LEU A 385 -50.24 -15.94 -14.85
N LEU A 386 -49.94 -14.82 -15.49
CA LEU A 386 -48.91 -13.87 -15.06
C LEU A 386 -49.11 -13.36 -13.64
N ASN A 387 -50.37 -13.08 -13.24
CA ASN A 387 -50.64 -12.62 -11.86
C ASN A 387 -50.44 -13.73 -10.83
N GLY A 388 -50.80 -14.98 -11.20
CA GLY A 388 -50.52 -16.15 -10.36
C GLY A 388 -49.02 -16.41 -10.22
N ILE A 389 -48.26 -16.32 -11.31
CA ILE A 389 -46.81 -16.45 -11.34
C ILE A 389 -46.15 -15.37 -10.44
N ARG A 390 -46.58 -14.11 -10.54
CA ARG A 390 -46.07 -13.03 -9.66
C ARG A 390 -46.29 -13.34 -8.19
N LYS A 391 -47.49 -13.81 -7.83
CA LYS A 391 -47.82 -14.15 -6.46
C LYS A 391 -47.00 -15.33 -5.99
N ALA A 392 -46.91 -16.41 -6.74
CA ALA A 392 -46.12 -17.58 -6.40
C ALA A 392 -44.64 -17.24 -6.21
N LEU A 393 -44.05 -16.44 -7.13
CA LEU A 393 -42.65 -15.98 -7.01
C LEU A 393 -42.40 -15.07 -5.78
N SER A 394 -43.41 -14.35 -5.31
CA SER A 394 -43.28 -13.52 -4.09
C SER A 394 -43.39 -14.31 -2.79
N GLU A 395 -43.96 -15.52 -2.85
CA GLU A 395 -44.20 -16.38 -1.67
C GLU A 395 -43.24 -17.58 -1.60
N ILE A 396 -42.48 -17.86 -2.68
CA ILE A 396 -41.58 -19.00 -2.76
C ILE A 396 -40.35 -18.84 -1.84
N ASN A 397 -39.84 -19.97 -1.32
CA ASN A 397 -38.52 -19.99 -0.68
C ASN A 397 -37.43 -19.75 -1.73
N GLY A 398 -36.83 -18.57 -1.67
CA GLY A 398 -35.85 -18.11 -2.67
C GLY A 398 -34.64 -19.03 -2.82
N THR A 399 -34.13 -19.58 -1.70
CA THR A 399 -32.98 -20.49 -1.73
C THR A 399 -33.32 -21.83 -2.40
N GLU A 400 -34.47 -22.42 -2.07
CA GLU A 400 -34.92 -23.67 -2.69
C GLU A 400 -35.20 -23.47 -4.18
N ALA A 401 -35.85 -22.37 -4.55
CA ALA A 401 -36.12 -22.02 -5.94
C ALA A 401 -34.84 -21.81 -6.76
N MET A 402 -33.84 -21.17 -6.18
CA MET A 402 -32.53 -20.98 -6.84
C MET A 402 -31.79 -22.31 -7.02
N ASN A 403 -31.83 -23.20 -6.02
CA ASN A 403 -31.26 -24.53 -6.14
C ASN A 403 -31.96 -25.38 -7.19
N GLU A 404 -33.28 -25.33 -7.29
CA GLU A 404 -34.05 -26.01 -8.34
C GLU A 404 -33.62 -25.47 -9.71
N LEU A 405 -33.57 -24.16 -9.88
CA LEU A 405 -33.20 -23.50 -11.14
C LEU A 405 -31.79 -23.89 -11.59
N ARG A 406 -30.83 -23.91 -10.69
CA ARG A 406 -29.45 -24.32 -10.99
C ARG A 406 -29.31 -25.79 -11.33
N THR A 407 -30.07 -26.65 -10.65
CA THR A 407 -29.97 -28.12 -10.81
C THR A 407 -30.68 -28.60 -12.07
N THR A 408 -31.83 -28.03 -12.35
CA THR A 408 -32.72 -28.49 -13.44
C THR A 408 -32.75 -27.57 -14.66
N GLY A 409 -32.26 -26.33 -14.52
CA GLY A 409 -32.38 -25.26 -15.54
C GLY A 409 -33.74 -24.60 -15.59
N LEU A 410 -34.72 -25.08 -14.79
CA LEU A 410 -36.10 -24.60 -14.80
C LEU A 410 -36.63 -24.50 -13.35
N LEU A 411 -37.36 -23.42 -13.08
CA LEU A 411 -38.18 -23.28 -11.87
C LEU A 411 -39.63 -23.64 -12.20
N THR A 412 -40.18 -24.63 -11.52
CA THR A 412 -41.52 -25.14 -11.79
C THR A 412 -42.50 -24.58 -10.76
N LEU A 413 -43.51 -23.87 -11.23
CA LEU A 413 -44.61 -23.33 -10.42
C LEU A 413 -45.94 -24.00 -10.78
N ASP A 414 -46.75 -24.33 -9.78
CA ASP A 414 -48.15 -24.73 -9.95
C ASP A 414 -49.05 -23.52 -9.70
N ILE A 415 -49.78 -23.09 -10.73
CA ILE A 415 -50.68 -21.95 -10.67
C ILE A 415 -52.09 -22.44 -10.93
N ASP A 416 -52.89 -22.67 -9.91
CA ASP A 416 -54.26 -23.13 -9.98
C ASP A 416 -54.39 -24.41 -10.83
N GLY A 417 -53.47 -25.37 -10.66
CA GLY A 417 -53.45 -26.64 -11.40
C GLY A 417 -52.82 -26.55 -12.79
N ASN A 418 -52.24 -25.40 -13.16
CA ASN A 418 -51.50 -25.23 -14.42
C ASN A 418 -49.99 -25.11 -14.10
N LYS A 419 -49.20 -25.96 -14.75
CA LYS A 419 -47.75 -25.96 -14.57
C LYS A 419 -47.12 -24.85 -15.40
N ALA A 420 -46.35 -23.99 -14.77
CA ALA A 420 -45.51 -22.99 -15.40
C ALA A 420 -44.04 -23.32 -15.17
N GLU A 421 -43.25 -23.47 -16.24
CA GLU A 421 -41.82 -23.77 -16.21
C GLU A 421 -41.08 -22.51 -16.67
N LEU A 422 -40.28 -21.92 -15.74
CA LEU A 422 -39.55 -20.68 -15.97
C LEU A 422 -38.06 -20.95 -15.99
N SER A 423 -37.41 -20.54 -17.08
CA SER A 423 -35.94 -20.53 -17.18
C SER A 423 -35.36 -19.28 -16.53
N GLU A 424 -34.05 -19.24 -16.40
CA GLU A 424 -33.35 -18.07 -15.86
C GLU A 424 -33.66 -16.79 -16.65
N GLU A 425 -33.80 -16.87 -17.98
CA GLU A 425 -34.21 -15.74 -18.86
C GLU A 425 -35.64 -15.24 -18.59
N ASP A 426 -36.48 -16.05 -17.98
CA ASP A 426 -37.87 -15.72 -17.64
C ASP A 426 -37.98 -15.02 -16.28
N LEU A 427 -36.86 -14.91 -15.55
CA LEU A 427 -36.81 -14.42 -14.19
C LEU A 427 -35.89 -13.17 -14.06
N LEU A 428 -36.36 -12.21 -13.30
CA LEU A 428 -35.52 -11.17 -12.73
C LEU A 428 -35.16 -11.66 -11.32
N ILE A 429 -33.89 -12.08 -11.14
CA ILE A 429 -33.37 -12.61 -9.88
C ILE A 429 -32.74 -11.46 -9.14
N GLU A 430 -33.29 -11.12 -7.99
CA GLU A 430 -32.70 -10.13 -7.06
C GLU A 430 -32.14 -10.89 -5.87
N THR A 431 -30.88 -10.60 -5.54
CA THR A 431 -30.24 -11.12 -4.34
C THR A 431 -30.38 -10.10 -3.21
N ALA A 432 -30.77 -10.56 -2.05
CA ALA A 432 -30.79 -9.79 -0.82
C ALA A 432 -30.02 -10.54 0.27
N GLN A 433 -29.50 -9.80 1.23
CA GLN A 433 -28.83 -10.40 2.38
C GLN A 433 -29.88 -10.97 3.34
N THR A 434 -29.57 -12.11 3.93
CA THR A 434 -30.39 -12.66 5.00
C THR A 434 -30.36 -11.74 6.22
N GLU A 435 -31.49 -11.49 6.86
CA GLU A 435 -31.55 -10.64 8.06
C GLU A 435 -30.56 -11.12 9.13
N GLY A 436 -29.79 -10.18 9.69
CA GLY A 436 -28.76 -10.48 10.67
C GLY A 436 -27.40 -10.85 10.08
N TYR A 437 -27.24 -10.81 8.73
CA TYR A 437 -25.96 -11.09 8.07
C TYR A 437 -25.65 -10.05 7.01
N VAL A 438 -24.36 -9.76 6.82
CA VAL A 438 -23.88 -8.87 5.76
C VAL A 438 -22.76 -9.57 5.02
N THR A 439 -22.92 -9.67 3.70
CA THR A 439 -21.99 -10.35 2.79
C THR A 439 -21.31 -9.34 1.88
N GLU A 440 -19.99 -9.47 1.73
CA GLU A 440 -19.18 -8.79 0.71
C GLU A 440 -18.33 -9.83 -0.03
N ALA A 441 -18.10 -9.62 -1.32
CA ALA A 441 -17.35 -10.56 -2.15
C ALA A 441 -16.49 -9.83 -3.19
N ASP A 442 -15.35 -10.43 -3.52
CA ASP A 442 -14.49 -10.03 -4.63
C ASP A 442 -13.84 -11.28 -5.25
N GLY A 443 -14.15 -11.55 -6.50
CA GLY A 443 -13.74 -12.79 -7.18
C GLY A 443 -14.27 -14.03 -6.47
N ASP A 444 -13.37 -14.92 -6.11
CA ASP A 444 -13.68 -16.20 -5.46
C ASP A 444 -13.76 -16.11 -3.93
N ILE A 445 -13.40 -14.95 -3.35
CA ILE A 445 -13.43 -14.72 -1.92
C ILE A 445 -14.74 -14.04 -1.54
N SER A 446 -15.41 -14.59 -0.53
CA SER A 446 -16.60 -13.98 0.07
C SER A 446 -16.48 -13.99 1.60
N VAL A 447 -16.95 -12.92 2.23
CA VAL A 447 -17.02 -12.81 3.67
C VAL A 447 -18.45 -12.52 4.10
N VAL A 448 -18.88 -13.14 5.21
CA VAL A 448 -20.20 -12.93 5.80
C VAL A 448 -20.01 -12.58 7.27
N LEU A 449 -20.47 -11.41 7.69
CA LEU A 449 -20.50 -11.01 9.08
C LEU A 449 -21.85 -11.35 9.71
N ASP A 450 -21.83 -12.03 10.86
CA ASP A 450 -22.98 -12.16 11.73
C ASP A 450 -23.16 -10.84 12.49
N THR A 451 -24.20 -10.09 12.16
CA THR A 451 -24.49 -8.77 12.74
C THR A 451 -25.42 -8.84 13.95
N ASN A 452 -25.77 -10.06 14.41
CA ASN A 452 -26.58 -10.28 15.61
C ASN A 452 -25.69 -10.08 16.85
N LEU A 453 -25.77 -8.89 17.44
CA LEU A 453 -24.96 -8.54 18.61
C LEU A 453 -25.63 -9.03 19.90
N THR A 454 -24.90 -9.84 20.65
CA THR A 454 -25.35 -10.22 22.02
C THR A 454 -25.15 -9.06 23.00
N PRO A 455 -25.85 -9.04 24.15
CA PRO A 455 -25.63 -8.04 25.19
C PRO A 455 -24.17 -7.93 25.63
N GLU A 456 -23.45 -9.04 25.74
CA GLU A 456 -22.03 -9.10 26.12
C GLU A 456 -21.15 -8.43 25.08
N LEU A 457 -21.39 -8.65 23.77
CA LEU A 457 -20.66 -8.02 22.70
C LEU A 457 -20.91 -6.50 22.66
N ILE A 458 -22.12 -6.07 22.92
CA ILE A 458 -22.48 -4.64 23.02
C ILE A 458 -21.73 -4.00 24.19
N GLU A 459 -21.69 -4.64 25.34
CA GLU A 459 -21.01 -4.20 26.54
C GLU A 459 -19.50 -4.04 26.29
N GLU A 460 -18.86 -5.06 25.73
CA GLU A 460 -17.47 -5.01 25.33
C GLU A 460 -17.20 -3.86 24.33
N GLY A 461 -18.11 -3.60 23.40
CA GLY A 461 -18.04 -2.48 22.47
C GLY A 461 -18.03 -1.12 23.17
N PHE A 462 -18.79 -0.96 24.24
CA PHE A 462 -18.76 0.24 25.08
C PHE A 462 -17.42 0.38 25.81
N ILE A 463 -16.90 -0.70 26.39
CA ILE A 463 -15.60 -0.69 27.09
C ILE A 463 -14.49 -0.24 26.15
N ARG A 464 -14.38 -0.84 24.97
CA ARG A 464 -13.38 -0.48 23.96
C ARG A 464 -13.50 0.97 23.49
N GLU A 465 -14.72 1.52 23.37
CA GLU A 465 -14.91 2.95 23.08
C GLU A 465 -14.47 3.84 24.24
N ILE A 466 -14.78 3.49 25.49
CA ILE A 466 -14.32 4.23 26.69
C ILE A 466 -12.79 4.27 26.72
N VAL A 467 -12.13 3.12 26.61
CA VAL A 467 -10.67 3.00 26.56
C VAL A 467 -10.08 3.91 25.47
N SER A 468 -10.66 3.87 24.27
CA SER A 468 -10.22 4.73 23.16
C SER A 468 -10.37 6.23 23.46
N LYS A 469 -11.46 6.63 24.14
CA LYS A 469 -11.66 8.04 24.51
C LYS A 469 -10.66 8.48 25.58
N VAL A 470 -10.41 7.65 26.57
CA VAL A 470 -9.39 7.91 27.59
C VAL A 470 -8.00 8.03 26.97
N GLN A 471 -7.62 7.14 26.06
CA GLN A 471 -6.34 7.24 25.34
C GLN A 471 -6.23 8.51 24.48
N THR A 472 -7.33 8.93 23.86
CA THR A 472 -7.39 10.20 23.13
C THR A 472 -7.17 11.39 24.08
N MET A 473 -7.81 11.38 25.24
CA MET A 473 -7.69 12.42 26.25
C MET A 473 -6.26 12.50 26.83
N ARG A 474 -5.60 11.37 27.05
CA ARG A 474 -4.18 11.32 27.46
C ARG A 474 -3.30 12.08 26.47
N LYS A 475 -3.50 11.82 25.19
CA LYS A 475 -2.75 12.50 24.10
C LYS A 475 -3.06 14.00 24.06
N GLU A 476 -4.33 14.38 24.13
CA GLU A 476 -4.76 15.78 24.10
C GLU A 476 -4.28 16.57 25.33
N ALA A 477 -4.19 15.90 26.48
CA ALA A 477 -3.64 16.46 27.71
C ALA A 477 -2.10 16.55 27.74
N GLY A 478 -1.41 16.03 26.70
CA GLY A 478 0.04 16.05 26.59
C GLY A 478 0.75 15.07 27.52
N PHE A 479 0.10 13.98 27.91
CA PHE A 479 0.71 12.96 28.77
C PHE A 479 1.66 12.08 27.94
N GLU A 480 2.76 11.66 28.58
CA GLU A 480 3.70 10.70 28.00
C GLU A 480 3.08 9.29 27.99
N VAL A 481 3.61 8.43 27.12
CA VAL A 481 3.10 7.07 26.93
C VAL A 481 3.08 6.27 28.24
N MET A 482 4.10 6.42 29.07
CA MET A 482 4.29 5.69 30.33
C MET A 482 3.68 6.39 31.56
N ASP A 483 3.07 7.57 31.38
CA ASP A 483 2.46 8.27 32.51
C ASP A 483 1.31 7.47 33.11
N LYS A 484 1.26 7.41 34.42
CA LYS A 484 0.13 6.85 35.17
C LYS A 484 -0.95 7.90 35.29
N ILE A 485 -2.20 7.46 35.23
CA ILE A 485 -3.35 8.37 35.27
C ILE A 485 -4.41 7.94 36.30
N HIS A 486 -5.21 8.93 36.70
CA HIS A 486 -6.50 8.73 37.39
C HIS A 486 -7.63 9.02 36.41
N ILE A 487 -8.62 8.13 36.33
CA ILE A 487 -9.81 8.29 35.47
C ILE A 487 -10.96 8.81 36.32
N TYR A 488 -11.70 9.75 35.77
CA TYR A 488 -12.96 10.26 36.32
C TYR A 488 -14.10 10.08 35.31
N ALA A 489 -15.30 9.82 35.78
CA ALA A 489 -16.49 9.78 34.92
C ALA A 489 -17.74 10.21 35.67
N LYS A 490 -18.66 10.93 34.97
CA LYS A 490 -19.96 11.31 35.52
C LYS A 490 -21.04 11.44 34.45
N ASP A 491 -22.27 11.71 34.86
CA ASP A 491 -23.44 12.10 34.07
C ASP A 491 -24.02 11.02 33.13
N ASN A 492 -23.78 9.70 33.43
CA ASN A 492 -24.46 8.59 32.77
C ASN A 492 -24.43 7.33 33.60
N ASP A 493 -25.53 7.03 34.32
CA ASP A 493 -25.59 5.90 35.25
C ASP A 493 -25.28 4.55 34.60
N LYS A 494 -25.74 4.31 33.35
CA LYS A 494 -25.47 3.09 32.60
C LYS A 494 -23.97 2.90 32.34
N LEU A 495 -23.27 3.95 31.86
CA LEU A 495 -21.85 3.88 31.61
C LEU A 495 -21.03 3.82 32.90
N LEU A 496 -21.47 4.51 33.96
CA LEU A 496 -20.82 4.44 35.27
C LEU A 496 -20.91 3.01 35.88
N GLU A 497 -22.07 2.36 35.78
CA GLU A 497 -22.22 0.97 36.21
C GLU A 497 -21.32 0.03 35.41
N LEU A 498 -21.30 0.17 34.09
CA LEU A 498 -20.42 -0.59 33.19
C LEU A 498 -18.93 -0.37 33.54
N MET A 499 -18.49 0.89 33.70
CA MET A 499 -17.12 1.21 34.10
C MET A 499 -16.77 0.63 35.48
N LYS A 500 -17.74 0.57 36.42
CA LYS A 500 -17.54 -0.05 37.71
C LYS A 500 -17.34 -1.56 37.61
N ASN A 501 -18.14 -2.22 36.79
CA ASN A 501 -18.09 -3.68 36.61
C ASN A 501 -16.78 -4.11 35.89
N HIS A 502 -16.25 -3.29 35.02
CA HIS A 502 -15.02 -3.55 34.24
C HIS A 502 -13.83 -2.64 34.63
N LYS A 503 -13.82 -2.22 35.92
CA LYS A 503 -12.82 -1.26 36.40
C LYS A 503 -11.39 -1.73 36.15
N GLU A 504 -11.04 -2.96 36.49
CA GLU A 504 -9.69 -3.49 36.37
C GLU A 504 -9.24 -3.59 34.89
N GLU A 505 -10.13 -4.04 34.03
CA GLU A 505 -9.90 -4.15 32.60
C GLU A 505 -9.60 -2.77 31.97
N ILE A 506 -10.47 -1.79 32.17
CA ILE A 506 -10.32 -0.42 31.65
C ILE A 506 -9.02 0.21 32.19
N MET A 507 -8.75 0.07 33.50
CA MET A 507 -7.55 0.65 34.11
C MET A 507 -6.27 0.06 33.55
N SER A 508 -6.25 -1.25 33.33
CA SER A 508 -5.09 -1.94 32.74
C SER A 508 -4.78 -1.43 31.34
N GLU A 509 -5.80 -1.28 30.50
CA GLU A 509 -5.67 -0.87 29.09
C GLU A 509 -5.15 0.57 28.91
N VAL A 510 -5.35 1.42 29.92
CA VAL A 510 -4.98 2.84 29.81
C VAL A 510 -3.90 3.27 30.81
N LEU A 511 -3.25 2.34 31.48
CA LEU A 511 -2.26 2.60 32.54
C LEU A 511 -2.80 3.49 33.68
N ALA A 512 -4.07 3.29 34.06
CA ALA A 512 -4.65 3.99 35.19
C ALA A 512 -4.32 3.29 36.52
N GLU A 513 -4.05 4.07 37.57
CA GLU A 513 -3.83 3.56 38.93
C GLU A 513 -5.12 3.61 39.76
N ASP A 514 -6.04 4.50 39.43
CA ASP A 514 -7.35 4.55 40.05
C ASP A 514 -8.43 5.13 39.14
N MET A 515 -9.70 4.90 39.55
CA MET A 515 -10.89 5.37 38.85
C MET A 515 -11.93 5.83 39.87
N THR A 516 -12.39 7.06 39.74
CA THR A 516 -13.44 7.66 40.56
C THR A 516 -14.68 7.99 39.71
N LEU A 517 -15.83 7.49 40.11
CA LEU A 517 -17.09 7.67 39.41
C LEU A 517 -17.99 8.67 40.16
N GLY A 518 -18.82 9.41 39.42
CA GLY A 518 -19.73 10.42 39.93
C GLY A 518 -19.13 11.83 40.02
N THR A 519 -17.88 12.03 39.66
CA THR A 519 -17.19 13.34 39.65
C THR A 519 -16.21 13.43 38.48
N THR A 520 -15.66 14.61 38.25
CA THR A 520 -14.59 14.82 37.23
C THR A 520 -13.52 15.73 37.78
N ASP A 521 -12.26 15.48 37.35
CA ASP A 521 -11.09 16.32 37.61
C ASP A 521 -10.07 16.18 36.48
N GLY A 522 -9.05 17.04 36.47
CA GLY A 522 -7.98 17.05 35.46
C GLY A 522 -8.42 17.56 34.11
N TYR A 523 -7.98 16.91 33.05
CA TYR A 523 -8.41 17.20 31.68
C TYR A 523 -9.80 16.57 31.45
N VAL A 524 -10.83 17.38 31.33
CA VAL A 524 -12.23 16.95 31.26
C VAL A 524 -12.79 17.18 29.87
N LYS A 525 -13.54 16.20 29.35
CA LYS A 525 -14.18 16.27 28.03
C LYS A 525 -15.52 15.51 28.01
N GLU A 526 -16.50 16.11 27.33
CA GLU A 526 -17.78 15.46 27.04
C GLU A 526 -17.65 14.55 25.82
N TRP A 527 -18.22 13.36 25.90
CA TRP A 527 -18.24 12.37 24.85
C TRP A 527 -19.64 11.83 24.60
N ASN A 528 -19.91 11.45 23.37
CA ASN A 528 -21.06 10.63 23.02
C ASN A 528 -20.55 9.25 22.61
N ILE A 529 -20.73 8.26 23.49
CA ILE A 529 -20.28 6.89 23.29
C ILE A 529 -21.48 6.03 22.89
N ASN A 530 -21.57 5.64 21.62
CA ASN A 530 -22.67 4.85 21.08
C ASN A 530 -24.06 5.40 21.44
N LYS A 531 -24.25 6.72 21.28
CA LYS A 531 -25.45 7.51 21.62
C LYS A 531 -25.67 7.76 23.12
N GLU A 532 -24.77 7.32 23.98
CA GLU A 532 -24.78 7.60 25.39
C GLU A 532 -23.85 8.77 25.72
N PRO A 533 -24.37 9.91 26.19
CA PRO A 533 -23.53 11.04 26.60
C PRO A 533 -22.85 10.75 27.93
N VAL A 534 -21.59 11.11 28.08
CA VAL A 534 -20.80 10.94 29.31
C VAL A 534 -19.74 12.02 29.42
N VAL A 535 -19.41 12.42 30.63
CA VAL A 535 -18.27 13.30 30.89
C VAL A 535 -17.14 12.48 31.49
N LEU A 536 -16.00 12.47 30.79
CA LEU A 536 -14.78 11.79 31.25
C LEU A 536 -13.74 12.82 31.67
N GLY A 537 -12.90 12.47 32.64
CA GLY A 537 -11.77 13.23 33.11
C GLY A 537 -10.52 12.36 33.23
N VAL A 538 -9.34 12.91 32.94
CA VAL A 538 -8.06 12.23 33.15
C VAL A 538 -7.07 13.19 33.84
N ALA A 539 -6.45 12.72 34.91
CA ALA A 539 -5.40 13.46 35.60
C ALA A 539 -4.11 12.61 35.65
N LYS A 540 -2.96 13.25 35.49
CA LYS A 540 -1.65 12.61 35.67
C LYS A 540 -1.43 12.41 37.17
N MET A 541 -0.94 11.23 37.55
CA MET A 541 -0.59 10.90 38.94
C MET A 541 0.87 11.20 39.25
#